data_042d25b76392257c3793e0ac3e68ae7b
#
_entry.id   042d25b76392257c3793e0ac3e68ae7b
#
_cell.length_a   1.000
_cell.length_b   1.000
_cell.length_c   1.000
_cell.angle_alpha   90.00
_cell.angle_beta   90.00
_cell.angle_gamma   90.00
#
_symmetry.space_group_name_H-M   'P 1'
#
loop_
_entity.id
_entity.type
_entity.pdbx_description
1 polymer ?
#
loop_
_entity_poly.entity_id
_entity_poly.type
_entity_poly.pdbx_seq_one_letter_code
_entity_poly.pdbx_strand_id
1 'polypeptide(L)'
;MPNVPNTPMLSARGELNAAGHITLKGNVSVNSAYAASDHFAIMLNGSVMNSTRSKKEFSHNLIETGAGYFTTFGSDKNRVLEIYAGLGKGNSERVYIDQSSGGLTTEDRQEVNFKKTFFQVNYSSKRKQDFKLFGARFPLNYGTALRVSHVRMSDFMRNNVEQAKEDNIFLEPVFFTRMAISNAVQIQYTSGSNFGLKNRKFLTAGNSVFSIGLVIGVGGKDLRKVN
;
A
#
# COMPACT_ATOMS: atom_id res chain seq x y z
N MET A 1 -0.29 -10.09 -2.38
CA MET A 1 -1.01 -9.60 -1.19
C MET A 1 -1.16 -8.11 -1.31
N PRO A 2 -2.38 -7.58 -1.26
CA PRO A 2 -2.60 -6.18 -1.59
C PRO A 2 -2.31 -5.28 -0.37
N ASN A 3 -1.08 -4.82 -0.25
CA ASN A 3 -0.80 -3.62 0.53
C ASN A 3 -0.95 -2.41 -0.39
N VAL A 4 -1.57 -1.34 0.08
CA VAL A 4 -1.63 -0.08 -0.69
C VAL A 4 -0.23 0.54 -0.66
N PRO A 5 0.45 0.69 -1.82
CA PRO A 5 1.74 1.36 -1.87
C PRO A 5 1.66 2.78 -1.29
N ASN A 6 2.66 3.15 -0.49
CA ASN A 6 2.73 4.49 0.09
C ASN A 6 3.05 5.53 -1.00
N THR A 7 2.23 6.57 -1.09
CA THR A 7 2.38 7.64 -2.09
C THR A 7 2.41 9.01 -1.39
N PRO A 8 3.47 9.37 -0.67
CA PRO A 8 3.42 10.49 0.28
C PRO A 8 3.28 11.87 -0.37
N MET A 9 3.85 12.10 -1.56
CA MET A 9 3.90 13.40 -2.26
C MET A 9 4.71 14.46 -1.49
N LEU A 10 5.86 14.07 -0.94
CA LEU A 10 6.73 14.97 -0.20
C LEU A 10 7.34 16.04 -1.10
N SER A 11 7.51 17.24 -0.58
CA SER A 11 8.00 18.39 -1.34
C SER A 11 9.06 19.24 -0.62
N ALA A 12 9.20 19.11 0.69
CA ALA A 12 10.17 19.87 1.48
C ALA A 12 10.58 19.12 2.74
N ARG A 13 11.74 19.44 3.26
CA ARG A 13 12.25 18.96 4.54
C ARG A 13 11.24 19.22 5.66
N GLY A 14 11.09 18.24 6.56
CA GLY A 14 10.23 18.31 7.73
C GLY A 14 8.76 18.00 7.43
N GLU A 15 8.41 17.65 6.20
CA GLU A 15 7.06 17.13 5.89
C GLU A 15 6.89 15.73 6.46
N LEU A 16 5.78 15.54 7.17
CA LEU A 16 5.25 14.23 7.58
C LEU A 16 3.95 13.99 6.84
N ASN A 17 3.86 12.87 6.17
CA ASN A 17 2.64 12.36 5.56
C ASN A 17 2.24 11.06 6.24
N ALA A 18 1.00 10.98 6.74
CA ALA A 18 0.42 9.78 7.32
C ALA A 18 -0.92 9.49 6.64
N ALA A 19 -1.18 8.23 6.31
CA ALA A 19 -2.39 7.83 5.62
C ALA A 19 -2.94 6.52 6.20
N GLY A 20 -4.25 6.46 6.40
CA GLY A 20 -4.99 5.24 6.70
C GLY A 20 -5.88 4.88 5.54
N HIS A 21 -5.84 3.62 5.07
CA HIS A 21 -6.61 3.14 3.94
C HIS A 21 -7.40 1.89 4.29
N ILE A 22 -8.58 1.79 3.72
CA ILE A 22 -9.41 0.58 3.77
C ILE A 22 -9.67 0.13 2.34
N THR A 23 -9.46 -1.16 2.07
CA THR A 23 -9.77 -1.77 0.78
C THR A 23 -11.14 -2.42 0.80
N LEU A 24 -11.77 -2.59 -0.36
CA LEU A 24 -13.05 -3.32 -0.50
C LEU A 24 -12.98 -4.78 -0.02
N LYS A 25 -11.78 -5.35 0.11
CA LYS A 25 -11.56 -6.71 0.60
C LYS A 25 -11.34 -6.79 2.11
N GLY A 26 -11.47 -5.66 2.84
CA GLY A 26 -11.32 -5.59 4.29
C GLY A 26 -9.85 -5.48 4.75
N ASN A 27 -8.90 -5.19 3.86
CA ASN A 27 -7.54 -4.87 4.28
C ASN A 27 -7.49 -3.43 4.80
N VAL A 28 -6.95 -3.25 5.99
CA VAL A 28 -6.63 -1.95 6.59
C VAL A 28 -5.13 -1.74 6.50
N SER A 29 -4.69 -0.59 6.01
CA SER A 29 -3.28 -0.22 5.96
C SER A 29 -3.05 1.18 6.49
N VAL A 30 -1.90 1.33 7.17
CA VAL A 30 -1.40 2.61 7.65
C VAL A 30 -0.04 2.84 7.01
N ASN A 31 0.10 3.97 6.37
CA ASN A 31 1.32 4.38 5.67
C ASN A 31 1.82 5.69 6.27
N SER A 32 3.11 5.84 6.47
CA SER A 32 3.73 7.10 6.87
C SER A 32 5.02 7.33 6.11
N ALA A 33 5.37 8.61 5.90
CA ALA A 33 6.64 9.02 5.33
C ALA A 33 7.06 10.36 5.91
N TYR A 34 8.35 10.53 6.17
CA TYR A 34 8.94 11.73 6.72
C TYR A 34 10.12 12.20 5.86
N ALA A 35 10.09 13.47 5.46
CA ALA A 35 11.16 14.11 4.72
C ALA A 35 12.29 14.54 5.68
N ALA A 36 13.30 13.69 5.82
CA ALA A 36 14.45 13.95 6.70
C ALA A 36 15.36 15.08 6.18
N SER A 37 15.39 15.27 4.85
CA SER A 37 16.06 16.41 4.19
C SER A 37 15.21 16.93 3.03
N ASP A 38 15.73 17.87 2.25
CA ASP A 38 15.02 18.41 1.07
C ASP A 38 14.86 17.39 -0.07
N HIS A 39 15.58 16.27 -0.02
CA HIS A 39 15.56 15.24 -1.05
C HIS A 39 15.52 13.81 -0.51
N PHE A 40 15.63 13.61 0.80
CA PHE A 40 15.69 12.28 1.37
C PHE A 40 14.54 12.03 2.35
N ALA A 41 13.88 10.91 2.20
CA ALA A 41 12.75 10.52 3.03
C ALA A 41 12.85 9.09 3.52
N ILE A 42 12.22 8.83 4.67
CA ILE A 42 12.01 7.50 5.25
C ILE A 42 10.53 7.20 5.27
N MET A 43 10.18 5.92 5.17
CA MET A 43 8.79 5.46 5.24
C MET A 43 8.63 4.27 6.17
N LEU A 44 7.45 4.19 6.78
CA LEU A 44 6.99 3.06 7.57
C LEU A 44 5.55 2.74 7.18
N ASN A 45 5.29 1.48 6.85
CA ASN A 45 3.99 1.03 6.41
C ASN A 45 3.58 -0.22 7.18
N GLY A 46 2.30 -0.35 7.46
CA GLY A 46 1.72 -1.52 8.08
C GLY A 46 0.40 -1.89 7.41
N SER A 47 0.07 -3.16 7.33
CA SER A 47 -1.25 -3.60 6.89
C SER A 47 -1.71 -4.85 7.63
N VAL A 48 -3.00 -4.91 7.86
CA VAL A 48 -3.67 -6.05 8.47
C VAL A 48 -4.94 -6.37 7.70
N MET A 49 -5.22 -7.65 7.53
CA MET A 49 -6.43 -8.13 6.91
C MET A 49 -6.92 -9.37 7.65
N ASN A 50 -8.20 -9.34 8.05
CA ASN A 50 -8.90 -10.50 8.56
C ASN A 50 -10.20 -10.63 7.76
N SER A 51 -10.43 -11.79 7.17
CA SER A 51 -11.62 -12.06 6.37
C SER A 51 -12.11 -13.47 6.64
N THR A 52 -13.29 -13.58 7.20
CA THR A 52 -13.97 -14.86 7.46
C THR A 52 -15.15 -14.98 6.52
N ARG A 53 -15.16 -16.04 5.73
CA ARG A 53 -16.27 -16.43 4.84
C ARG A 53 -16.63 -17.89 5.11
N SER A 54 -17.84 -18.30 4.77
CA SER A 54 -18.36 -19.64 5.07
C SER A 54 -17.43 -20.82 4.72
N LYS A 55 -16.59 -20.67 3.68
CA LYS A 55 -15.68 -21.73 3.21
C LYS A 55 -14.21 -21.35 3.27
N LYS A 56 -13.88 -20.16 3.79
CA LYS A 56 -12.50 -19.67 3.77
C LYS A 56 -12.27 -18.60 4.81
N GLU A 57 -11.27 -18.80 5.63
CA GLU A 57 -10.71 -17.77 6.49
C GLU A 57 -9.35 -17.33 5.95
N PHE A 58 -9.06 -16.05 6.08
CA PHE A 58 -7.80 -15.48 5.66
C PHE A 58 -7.38 -14.37 6.61
N SER A 59 -6.20 -14.50 7.17
CA SER A 59 -5.52 -13.45 7.92
C SER A 59 -4.19 -13.07 7.28
N HIS A 60 -3.81 -11.81 7.43
CA HIS A 60 -2.57 -11.29 6.88
C HIS A 60 -2.09 -10.09 7.66
N ASN A 61 -0.80 -10.07 7.98
CA ASN A 61 -0.12 -8.95 8.59
C ASN A 61 1.16 -8.65 7.81
N LEU A 62 1.48 -7.36 7.65
CA LEU A 62 2.69 -6.91 6.98
C LEU A 62 3.17 -5.62 7.63
N ILE A 63 4.47 -5.53 7.87
CA ILE A 63 5.19 -4.30 8.21
C ILE A 63 6.33 -4.09 7.21
N GLU A 64 6.49 -2.88 6.74
CA GLU A 64 7.52 -2.48 5.78
C GLU A 64 8.19 -1.18 6.25
N THR A 65 9.47 -1.08 6.02
CA THR A 65 10.23 0.18 6.14
C THR A 65 11.02 0.42 4.86
N GLY A 66 11.26 1.69 4.56
CA GLY A 66 12.01 2.07 3.37
C GLY A 66 12.60 3.46 3.49
N ALA A 67 13.49 3.76 2.58
CA ALA A 67 14.08 5.07 2.42
C ALA A 67 14.20 5.40 0.93
N GLY A 68 14.28 6.68 0.61
CA GLY A 68 14.33 7.08 -0.78
C GLY A 68 14.58 8.55 -1.02
N TYR A 69 14.64 8.88 -2.28
CA TYR A 69 14.85 10.20 -2.81
C TYR A 69 13.54 10.78 -3.32
N PHE A 70 13.33 12.07 -3.10
CA PHE A 70 12.23 12.81 -3.71
C PHE A 70 12.72 14.15 -4.29
N THR A 71 12.04 14.61 -5.33
CA THR A 71 12.30 15.91 -5.93
C THR A 71 11.03 16.52 -6.50
N THR A 72 10.98 17.83 -6.50
CA THR A 72 9.89 18.60 -7.10
C THR A 72 10.38 19.31 -8.36
N PHE A 73 9.58 19.34 -9.41
CA PHE A 73 9.93 19.96 -10.69
C PHE A 73 8.67 20.51 -11.40
N GLY A 74 8.89 21.10 -12.58
CA GLY A 74 7.84 21.78 -13.36
C GLY A 74 7.64 23.23 -12.91
N SER A 75 6.74 23.93 -13.60
CA SER A 75 6.31 25.27 -13.19
C SER A 75 5.69 25.20 -11.80
N ASP A 76 6.09 26.11 -10.92
CA ASP A 76 5.62 26.19 -9.52
C ASP A 76 5.92 24.94 -8.66
N LYS A 77 6.89 24.09 -9.08
CA LYS A 77 7.23 22.84 -8.38
C LYS A 77 6.02 21.96 -8.09
N ASN A 78 5.07 21.93 -9.03
CA ASN A 78 3.79 21.24 -8.88
C ASN A 78 3.85 19.74 -9.19
N ARG A 79 5.00 19.22 -9.63
CA ARG A 79 5.22 17.80 -9.90
C ARG A 79 6.20 17.24 -8.89
N VAL A 80 5.94 16.02 -8.45
CA VAL A 80 6.78 15.29 -7.49
C VAL A 80 7.16 13.95 -8.09
N LEU A 81 8.46 13.66 -8.07
CA LEU A 81 9.01 12.34 -8.35
C LEU A 81 9.64 11.81 -7.07
N GLU A 82 9.29 10.58 -6.71
CA GLU A 82 9.81 9.92 -5.53
C GLU A 82 10.28 8.52 -5.89
N ILE A 83 11.41 8.09 -5.37
CA ILE A 83 12.00 6.77 -5.60
C ILE A 83 12.36 6.20 -4.24
N TYR A 84 11.85 5.01 -3.94
CA TYR A 84 12.03 4.33 -2.65
C TYR A 84 12.53 2.91 -2.84
N ALA A 85 13.35 2.46 -1.90
CA ALA A 85 13.67 1.05 -1.70
C ALA A 85 13.42 0.68 -0.24
N GLY A 86 13.03 -0.57 0.00
CA GLY A 86 12.69 -0.98 1.35
C GLY A 86 12.60 -2.48 1.54
N LEU A 87 12.37 -2.82 2.81
CA LEU A 87 12.27 -4.18 3.31
C LEU A 87 10.96 -4.34 4.08
N GLY A 88 10.45 -5.54 4.12
CA GLY A 88 9.28 -5.88 4.92
C GLY A 88 9.29 -7.32 5.38
N LYS A 89 8.48 -7.59 6.38
CA LYS A 89 8.17 -8.93 6.85
C LYS A 89 6.69 -9.03 7.18
N GLY A 90 6.15 -10.22 7.01
CA GLY A 90 4.76 -10.46 7.33
C GLY A 90 4.44 -11.92 7.47
N ASN A 91 3.23 -12.17 7.87
CA ASN A 91 2.65 -13.50 7.91
C ASN A 91 1.29 -13.52 7.24
N SER A 92 0.86 -14.68 6.81
CA SER A 92 -0.52 -14.90 6.41
C SER A 92 -0.94 -16.33 6.71
N GLU A 93 -2.17 -16.46 7.10
CA GLU A 93 -2.84 -17.71 7.34
C GLU A 93 -4.07 -17.81 6.44
N ARG A 94 -4.29 -19.01 5.94
CA ARG A 94 -5.47 -19.31 5.12
C ARG A 94 -6.01 -20.67 5.53
N VAL A 95 -7.28 -20.71 5.90
CA VAL A 95 -8.00 -21.93 6.23
C VAL A 95 -9.10 -22.12 5.20
N TYR A 96 -9.11 -23.26 4.53
CA TYR A 96 -10.21 -23.70 3.70
C TYR A 96 -11.05 -24.71 4.48
N ILE A 97 -12.34 -24.46 4.52
CA ILE A 97 -13.32 -25.30 5.22
C ILE A 97 -14.16 -26.00 4.16
N ASP A 98 -14.02 -27.31 4.06
CA ASP A 98 -14.86 -28.13 3.18
C ASP A 98 -15.82 -28.96 4.02
N GLN A 99 -17.12 -28.75 3.81
CA GLN A 99 -18.19 -29.53 4.42
C GLN A 99 -18.63 -30.61 3.43
N SER A 100 -18.14 -31.81 3.60
CA SER A 100 -18.61 -32.93 2.79
C SER A 100 -20.05 -33.32 3.20
N SER A 101 -20.79 -33.90 2.24
CA SER A 101 -22.20 -34.31 2.39
C SER A 101 -22.49 -35.33 3.51
N GLY A 102 -21.45 -35.78 4.21
CA GLY A 102 -21.52 -36.73 5.33
C GLY A 102 -21.27 -36.12 6.72
N GLY A 103 -21.26 -34.78 6.84
CA GLY A 103 -21.07 -34.11 8.13
C GLY A 103 -19.62 -34.03 8.62
N LEU A 104 -18.64 -34.54 7.88
CA LEU A 104 -17.22 -34.41 8.18
C LEU A 104 -16.72 -33.06 7.64
N THR A 105 -16.22 -32.20 8.53
CA THR A 105 -15.56 -30.95 8.18
C THR A 105 -14.06 -31.22 8.04
N THR A 106 -13.51 -31.00 6.84
CA THR A 106 -12.06 -31.05 6.59
C THR A 106 -11.52 -29.64 6.50
N GLU A 107 -10.44 -29.37 7.22
CA GLU A 107 -9.74 -28.08 7.18
C GLU A 107 -8.41 -28.25 6.48
N ASP A 108 -8.12 -27.39 5.49
CA ASP A 108 -6.80 -27.22 4.89
C ASP A 108 -6.21 -25.89 5.34
N ARG A 109 -5.32 -25.92 6.33
CA ARG A 109 -4.68 -24.76 6.95
C ARG A 109 -3.31 -24.53 6.36
N GLN A 110 -3.08 -23.33 5.89
CA GLN A 110 -1.83 -22.88 5.28
C GLN A 110 -1.30 -21.65 6.02
N GLU A 111 -0.11 -21.77 6.60
CA GLU A 111 0.56 -20.71 7.33
C GLU A 111 1.87 -20.35 6.62
N VAL A 112 2.06 -19.08 6.35
CA VAL A 112 3.23 -18.55 5.63
C VAL A 112 3.81 -17.39 6.39
N ASN A 113 5.09 -17.47 6.71
CA ASN A 113 5.92 -16.33 7.07
C ASN A 113 6.75 -15.91 5.86
N PHE A 114 6.88 -14.61 5.62
CA PHE A 114 7.60 -14.13 4.44
C PHE A 114 8.40 -12.87 4.72
N LYS A 115 9.44 -12.68 3.90
CA LYS A 115 10.21 -11.45 3.78
C LYS A 115 9.94 -10.81 2.43
N LYS A 116 9.94 -9.49 2.40
CA LYS A 116 9.70 -8.68 1.20
C LYS A 116 10.82 -7.67 1.04
N THR A 117 11.31 -7.52 -0.17
CA THR A 117 12.12 -6.38 -0.61
C THR A 117 11.37 -5.66 -1.70
N PHE A 118 11.44 -4.34 -1.77
CA PHE A 118 10.75 -3.60 -2.82
C PHE A 118 11.56 -2.42 -3.33
N PHE A 119 11.27 -2.07 -4.57
CA PHE A 119 11.65 -0.82 -5.21
C PHE A 119 10.38 -0.17 -5.75
N GLN A 120 10.23 1.14 -5.54
CA GLN A 120 9.03 1.89 -5.88
C GLN A 120 9.37 3.23 -6.49
N VAL A 121 8.66 3.60 -7.55
CA VAL A 121 8.71 4.93 -8.17
C VAL A 121 7.31 5.52 -8.11
N ASN A 122 7.20 6.74 -7.58
CA ASN A 122 5.98 7.52 -7.55
C ASN A 122 6.13 8.77 -8.43
N TYR A 123 5.12 9.05 -9.21
CA TYR A 123 4.97 10.32 -9.91
C TYR A 123 3.64 10.95 -9.54
N SER A 124 3.64 12.20 -9.15
CA SER A 124 2.42 12.92 -8.80
C SER A 124 2.42 14.36 -9.27
N SER A 125 1.22 14.90 -9.43
CA SER A 125 0.97 16.28 -9.82
C SER A 125 0.02 16.92 -8.82
N LYS A 126 0.47 18.02 -8.22
CA LYS A 126 -0.32 18.85 -7.29
C LYS A 126 -1.18 19.85 -8.09
N ARG A 127 -2.42 20.07 -7.66
CA ARG A 127 -3.34 21.12 -8.13
C ARG A 127 -3.53 21.18 -9.65
N LYS A 128 -4.01 20.11 -10.24
CA LYS A 128 -4.32 20.14 -11.68
C LYS A 128 -5.73 20.60 -12.01
N GLN A 129 -6.68 20.30 -11.13
CA GLN A 129 -8.10 20.63 -11.33
C GLN A 129 -8.79 20.84 -9.99
N ASP A 130 -9.83 21.66 -9.99
CA ASP A 130 -10.72 21.78 -8.86
C ASP A 130 -11.98 20.94 -9.12
N PHE A 131 -12.34 20.11 -8.15
CA PHE A 131 -13.61 19.42 -8.13
C PHE A 131 -14.66 20.29 -7.43
N LYS A 132 -15.76 20.56 -8.13
CA LYS A 132 -16.88 21.32 -7.55
C LYS A 132 -17.93 20.37 -6.99
N LEU A 133 -18.20 20.47 -5.70
CA LEU A 133 -19.22 19.68 -5.02
C LEU A 133 -20.02 20.60 -4.08
N PHE A 134 -21.35 20.63 -4.20
CA PHE A 134 -22.24 21.47 -3.38
C PHE A 134 -21.82 22.95 -3.30
N GLY A 135 -21.30 23.53 -4.40
CA GLY A 135 -20.83 24.90 -4.45
C GLY A 135 -19.41 25.13 -3.89
N ALA A 136 -18.81 24.18 -3.21
CA ALA A 136 -17.43 24.24 -2.75
C ALA A 136 -16.47 23.74 -3.83
N ARG A 137 -15.22 24.25 -3.83
CA ARG A 137 -14.15 23.82 -4.73
C ARG A 137 -13.10 23.06 -3.93
N PHE A 138 -12.76 21.84 -4.37
CA PHE A 138 -11.78 20.97 -3.76
C PHE A 138 -10.62 20.74 -4.73
N PRO A 139 -9.40 21.15 -4.40
CA PRO A 139 -8.23 20.84 -5.21
C PRO A 139 -8.00 19.34 -5.34
N LEU A 140 -7.77 18.87 -6.57
CA LEU A 140 -7.45 17.48 -6.85
C LEU A 140 -5.97 17.33 -7.19
N ASN A 141 -5.34 16.35 -6.58
CA ASN A 141 -4.00 15.88 -6.89
C ASN A 141 -4.08 14.48 -7.48
N TYR A 142 -3.24 14.17 -8.45
CA TYR A 142 -3.21 12.89 -9.14
C TYR A 142 -1.81 12.32 -9.08
N GLY A 143 -1.74 11.01 -9.10
CA GLY A 143 -0.45 10.35 -9.21
C GLY A 143 -0.57 8.87 -9.56
N THR A 144 0.59 8.33 -9.83
CA THR A 144 0.79 6.90 -10.06
C THR A 144 2.00 6.44 -9.26
N ALA A 145 1.97 5.19 -8.85
CA ALA A 145 3.13 4.51 -8.31
C ALA A 145 3.29 3.16 -8.99
N LEU A 146 4.53 2.81 -9.25
CA LEU A 146 4.91 1.49 -9.71
C LEU A 146 5.86 0.88 -8.70
N ARG A 147 5.46 -0.24 -8.10
CA ARG A 147 6.29 -0.99 -7.17
C ARG A 147 6.64 -2.35 -7.76
N VAL A 148 7.89 -2.72 -7.65
CA VAL A 148 8.37 -4.09 -7.89
C VAL A 148 8.77 -4.66 -6.55
N SER A 149 8.22 -5.81 -6.19
CA SER A 149 8.48 -6.47 -4.90
C SER A 149 8.94 -7.89 -5.11
N HIS A 150 10.04 -8.28 -4.47
CA HIS A 150 10.42 -9.67 -4.32
C HIS A 150 9.97 -10.17 -2.96
N VAL A 151 9.12 -11.18 -2.95
CA VAL A 151 8.59 -11.83 -1.75
C VAL A 151 9.11 -13.25 -1.70
N ARG A 152 9.70 -13.62 -0.57
CA ARG A 152 10.22 -14.97 -0.31
C ARG A 152 9.62 -15.52 0.96
N MET A 153 9.07 -16.72 0.91
CA MET A 153 8.66 -17.45 2.09
C MET A 153 9.87 -17.75 2.97
N SER A 154 9.83 -17.38 4.23
CA SER A 154 10.80 -17.79 5.24
C SER A 154 10.39 -19.09 5.92
N ASP A 155 9.07 -19.30 5.99
CA ASP A 155 8.48 -20.50 6.54
C ASP A 155 7.14 -20.78 5.85
N PHE A 156 6.82 -22.08 5.63
CA PHE A 156 5.56 -22.50 5.06
C PHE A 156 5.11 -23.82 5.65
N MET A 157 3.98 -23.78 6.35
CA MET A 157 3.34 -24.95 6.95
C MET A 157 1.99 -25.19 6.28
N ARG A 158 1.66 -26.46 6.03
CA ARG A 158 0.32 -26.89 5.61
C ARG A 158 -0.11 -28.05 6.48
N ASN A 159 -1.18 -27.87 7.23
CA ASN A 159 -1.69 -28.85 8.19
C ASN A 159 -0.57 -29.34 9.17
N ASN A 160 0.20 -28.39 9.70
CA ASN A 160 1.35 -28.61 10.59
C ASN A 160 2.53 -29.40 9.95
N VAL A 161 2.55 -29.57 8.63
CA VAL A 161 3.66 -30.18 7.90
C VAL A 161 4.42 -29.12 7.11
N GLU A 162 5.74 -29.06 7.30
CA GLU A 162 6.59 -28.12 6.54
C GLU A 162 6.55 -28.44 5.05
N GLN A 163 6.40 -27.41 4.24
CA GLN A 163 6.29 -27.48 2.79
C GLN A 163 7.46 -26.75 2.11
N ALA A 164 7.65 -27.04 0.83
CA ALA A 164 8.63 -26.35 0.01
C ALA A 164 8.30 -24.85 -0.08
N LYS A 165 9.29 -24.01 0.21
CA LYS A 165 9.18 -22.56 0.21
C LYS A 165 9.19 -22.00 -1.20
N GLU A 166 8.34 -21.06 -1.47
CA GLU A 166 8.26 -20.34 -2.75
C GLU A 166 8.79 -18.92 -2.62
N ASP A 167 9.21 -18.35 -3.74
CA ASP A 167 9.45 -16.92 -3.92
C ASP A 167 8.68 -16.42 -5.14
N ASN A 168 8.33 -15.14 -5.15
CA ASN A 168 7.72 -14.51 -6.32
C ASN A 168 8.16 -13.06 -6.45
N ILE A 169 8.09 -12.54 -7.67
CA ILE A 169 8.24 -11.12 -7.98
C ILE A 169 6.87 -10.58 -8.32
N PHE A 170 6.49 -9.49 -7.68
CA PHE A 170 5.20 -8.83 -7.92
C PHE A 170 5.42 -7.46 -8.55
N LEU A 171 4.63 -7.16 -9.56
CA LEU A 171 4.50 -5.84 -10.16
C LEU A 171 3.20 -5.23 -9.66
N GLU A 172 3.29 -4.07 -9.01
CA GLU A 172 2.20 -3.44 -8.27
C GLU A 172 1.97 -1.99 -8.78
N PRO A 173 1.40 -1.81 -9.99
CA PRO A 173 1.01 -0.49 -10.48
C PRO A 173 -0.24 0.01 -9.76
N VAL A 174 -0.22 1.28 -9.34
CA VAL A 174 -1.38 1.94 -8.76
C VAL A 174 -1.53 3.36 -9.30
N PHE A 175 -2.77 3.81 -9.41
CA PHE A 175 -3.17 5.19 -9.67
C PHE A 175 -3.91 5.72 -8.45
N PHE A 176 -3.71 6.97 -8.12
CA PHE A 176 -4.41 7.58 -7.02
C PHE A 176 -4.89 9.00 -7.36
N THR A 177 -5.98 9.38 -6.73
CA THR A 177 -6.52 10.74 -6.74
C THR A 177 -6.69 11.17 -5.29
N ARG A 178 -6.24 12.37 -4.96
CA ARG A 178 -6.41 13.00 -3.65
C ARG A 178 -7.27 14.24 -3.79
N MET A 179 -8.30 14.34 -3.00
CA MET A 179 -9.15 15.50 -2.84
C MET A 179 -8.77 16.20 -1.53
N ALA A 180 -8.28 17.43 -1.60
CA ALA A 180 -7.94 18.20 -0.42
C ALA A 180 -9.21 18.73 0.24
N ILE A 181 -9.46 18.33 1.49
CA ILE A 181 -10.55 18.85 2.32
C ILE A 181 -10.09 20.08 3.09
N SER A 182 -8.82 20.06 3.51
CA SER A 182 -8.12 21.19 4.10
C SER A 182 -6.65 21.16 3.70
N ASN A 183 -5.85 22.11 4.18
CA ASN A 183 -4.42 22.13 3.91
C ASN A 183 -3.69 20.89 4.46
N ALA A 184 -4.18 20.31 5.55
CA ALA A 184 -3.58 19.15 6.20
C ALA A 184 -4.29 17.83 5.89
N VAL A 185 -5.57 17.85 5.50
CA VAL A 185 -6.42 16.65 5.40
C VAL A 185 -6.89 16.45 3.97
N GLN A 186 -6.68 15.24 3.46
CA GLN A 186 -7.08 14.85 2.10
C GLN A 186 -7.76 13.48 2.14
N ILE A 187 -8.74 13.28 1.25
CA ILE A 187 -9.29 11.95 0.96
C ILE A 187 -8.57 11.40 -0.27
N GLN A 188 -8.07 10.18 -0.18
CA GLN A 188 -7.41 9.50 -1.28
C GLN A 188 -8.23 8.31 -1.75
N TYR A 189 -8.48 8.26 -3.05
CA TYR A 189 -8.90 7.06 -3.75
C TYR A 189 -7.70 6.44 -4.45
N THR A 190 -7.54 5.12 -4.35
CA THR A 190 -6.47 4.38 -5.03
C THR A 190 -7.04 3.20 -5.77
N SER A 191 -6.65 3.03 -7.02
CA SER A 191 -6.94 1.85 -7.82
C SER A 191 -5.67 1.29 -8.42
N GLY A 192 -5.57 -0.03 -8.51
CA GLY A 192 -4.39 -0.69 -9.02
C GLY A 192 -4.56 -2.18 -9.16
N SER A 193 -3.48 -2.83 -9.53
CA SER A 193 -3.41 -4.27 -9.71
C SER A 193 -2.12 -4.82 -9.14
N ASN A 194 -2.08 -6.11 -8.91
CA ASN A 194 -0.90 -6.83 -8.47
C ASN A 194 -0.71 -8.05 -9.37
N PHE A 195 0.43 -8.12 -10.03
CA PHE A 195 0.79 -9.19 -10.98
C PHE A 195 1.95 -9.98 -10.43
N GLY A 196 1.79 -11.30 -10.25
CA GLY A 196 2.90 -12.21 -9.95
C GLY A 196 3.60 -12.60 -11.24
N LEU A 197 4.92 -12.41 -11.31
CA LEU A 197 5.72 -12.69 -12.52
C LEU A 197 6.18 -14.14 -12.60
N LYS A 198 6.17 -14.88 -11.47
CA LYS A 198 6.43 -16.31 -11.44
C LYS A 198 5.13 -17.08 -11.26
N ASN A 199 4.95 -18.16 -12.01
CA ASN A 199 3.83 -19.08 -11.80
C ASN A 199 4.08 -19.91 -10.54
N ARG A 200 3.43 -19.55 -9.45
CA ARG A 200 3.57 -20.19 -8.13
C ARG A 200 2.22 -20.74 -7.67
N LYS A 201 2.26 -21.86 -6.95
CA LYS A 201 1.04 -22.53 -6.47
C LYS A 201 0.43 -21.79 -5.26
N PHE A 202 1.26 -21.37 -4.34
CA PHE A 202 0.83 -20.80 -3.06
C PHE A 202 1.08 -19.29 -2.98
N LEU A 203 2.19 -18.80 -3.51
CA LEU A 203 2.54 -17.38 -3.50
C LEU A 203 2.01 -16.67 -4.75
N THR A 204 0.70 -16.49 -4.82
CA THR A 204 -0.01 -15.92 -5.96
C THR A 204 -0.35 -14.44 -5.75
N ALA A 205 -0.60 -13.73 -6.86
CA ALA A 205 -1.06 -12.34 -6.83
C ALA A 205 -2.49 -12.22 -6.29
N GLY A 206 -2.75 -11.15 -5.55
CA GLY A 206 -4.06 -10.85 -4.95
C GLY A 206 -5.02 -10.05 -5.84
N ASN A 207 -4.73 -9.90 -7.13
CA ASN A 207 -5.52 -9.14 -8.12
C ASN A 207 -5.67 -7.64 -7.80
N SER A 208 -6.81 -7.03 -8.16
CA SER A 208 -7.06 -5.60 -8.07
C SER A 208 -7.04 -5.05 -6.63
N VAL A 209 -6.49 -3.87 -6.49
CA VAL A 209 -6.48 -3.05 -5.27
C VAL A 209 -7.38 -1.85 -5.50
N PHE A 210 -8.48 -1.76 -4.72
CA PHE A 210 -9.31 -0.57 -4.65
C PHE A 210 -9.37 -0.15 -3.19
N SER A 211 -8.96 1.06 -2.90
CA SER A 211 -8.98 1.57 -1.53
C SER A 211 -9.45 3.01 -1.48
N ILE A 212 -10.04 3.35 -0.36
CA ILE A 212 -10.29 4.73 0.06
C ILE A 212 -9.50 4.98 1.34
N GLY A 213 -8.98 6.18 1.51
CA GLY A 213 -8.16 6.52 2.67
C GLY A 213 -8.24 7.99 3.04
N LEU A 214 -7.88 8.25 4.28
CA LEU A 214 -7.64 9.57 4.82
C LEU A 214 -6.12 9.80 4.86
N VAL A 215 -5.69 10.93 4.33
CA VAL A 215 -4.29 11.35 4.32
C VAL A 215 -4.14 12.63 5.13
N ILE A 216 -3.17 12.64 6.03
CA ILE A 216 -2.82 13.79 6.85
C ILE A 216 -1.38 14.18 6.51
N GLY A 217 -1.20 15.43 6.06
CA GLY A 217 0.10 16.01 5.81
C GLY A 217 0.37 17.16 6.78
N VAL A 218 1.51 17.13 7.45
CA VAL A 218 1.93 18.19 8.37
C VAL A 218 3.38 18.58 8.12
N GLY A 219 3.73 19.83 8.39
CA GLY A 219 5.09 20.34 8.18
C GLY A 219 5.34 20.85 6.76
N GLY A 220 6.61 21.16 6.45
CA GLY A 220 7.02 21.71 5.16
C GLY A 220 6.74 23.21 4.98
N LYS A 221 7.15 23.74 3.83
CA LYS A 221 7.03 25.18 3.51
C LYS A 221 5.60 25.64 3.19
N ASP A 222 4.73 24.73 2.74
CA ASP A 222 3.39 25.07 2.24
C ASP A 222 2.34 25.31 3.34
N LEU A 223 2.57 24.82 4.57
CA LEU A 223 1.68 25.06 5.71
C LEU A 223 1.88 26.46 6.36
N ARG A 224 2.94 27.18 6.00
CA ARG A 224 3.23 28.53 6.52
C ARG A 224 2.59 29.68 5.71
N LYS A 225 1.90 29.38 4.61
CA LYS A 225 1.29 30.37 3.73
C LYS A 225 -0.24 30.47 3.84
N VAL A 226 -0.77 30.30 5.02
CA VAL A 226 -2.17 30.63 5.32
C VAL A 226 -2.16 31.56 6.54
N ASN A 227 -1.87 32.80 6.27
CA ASN A 227 -2.29 33.97 7.04
C ASN A 227 -2.84 34.99 6.06
#